data_e380617b13e211335f514c3cb78d98aa
#
_entry.id   e380617b13e211335f514c3cb78d98aa
#
_cell.length_a   1.000
_cell.length_b   1.000
_cell.length_c   1.000
_cell.angle_alpha   90.00
_cell.angle_beta   90.00
_cell.angle_gamma   90.00
#
_symmetry.space_group_name_H-M   'P 1'
#
loop_
_entity.id
_entity.type
_entity.pdbx_description
1 polymer ?
#
loop_
_entity_poly.entity_id
_entity_poly.type
_entity_poly.pdbx_seq_one_letter_code
_entity_poly.pdbx_strand_id
1 'polypeptide(L)'
;MLDLKEYGIVMWPEEKIISFREKLLTWYDENKRDLPWRRSKNPYHIWVSEIMLQQTRVDTVIPYYERFLDWFPTVESLATAPEEGLLKAWEGLGYYSRVRNMQAAAQQIMAEFGGQFPNTYEGISSLKGIGPYTAGAISSIAFNLPEPAVDGNVMRVLARLFEVNHDIGIPSNRKIFQAMMEILIDPERPGDFNQALMELGSDIEAPVNPRPEESPVKDFSAAYQNGTMDRYPIKAPKKKPVPIYLKSLVVKNTQGQFLLEKNESEKLLAGFWHFPLIEVDNFSQEEQFDLFHQVAEESVNFGPSPEESFQQDYDLDVDWLDVYFETVKHIFSHRKWHVQIVTGQVSDFHDFSDREVRWLSPEEFKNYPLAKPQQKIWQAYAKANLDNSKD
;
A
#
# COMPACT_ATOMS: atom_id res chain seq x y z
N MET A 1 -4.97 -9.05 -31.58
CA MET A 1 -3.89 -8.11 -31.24
C MET A 1 -4.38 -6.69 -31.50
N LEU A 2 -4.12 -5.72 -30.63
CA LEU A 2 -4.53 -4.33 -30.80
C LEU A 2 -3.75 -3.69 -31.95
N ASP A 3 -4.42 -2.96 -32.86
CA ASP A 3 -3.71 -2.19 -33.89
C ASP A 3 -3.12 -0.91 -33.29
N LEU A 4 -1.81 -0.91 -33.03
CA LEU A 4 -1.10 0.21 -32.43
C LEU A 4 -1.04 1.45 -33.33
N LYS A 5 -1.23 1.31 -34.66
CA LYS A 5 -1.25 2.45 -35.59
C LYS A 5 -2.47 3.35 -35.36
N GLU A 6 -3.61 2.77 -34.94
CA GLU A 6 -4.78 3.57 -34.54
C GLU A 6 -4.53 4.49 -33.34
N TYR A 7 -3.51 4.14 -32.53
CA TYR A 7 -3.04 4.94 -31.36
C TYR A 7 -1.84 5.83 -31.69
N GLY A 8 -1.48 5.93 -32.98
CA GLY A 8 -0.35 6.75 -33.43
C GLY A 8 1.03 6.15 -33.11
N ILE A 9 1.11 4.85 -32.83
CA ILE A 9 2.34 4.17 -32.44
C ILE A 9 2.82 3.29 -33.60
N VAL A 10 4.07 3.50 -34.01
CA VAL A 10 4.75 2.67 -35.01
C VAL A 10 5.86 1.89 -34.30
N MET A 11 5.70 0.57 -34.24
CA MET A 11 6.71 -0.31 -33.66
C MET A 11 7.92 -0.43 -34.56
N TRP A 12 9.08 -0.71 -33.96
CA TRP A 12 10.31 -0.93 -34.71
C TRP A 12 10.27 -2.21 -35.58
N PRO A 13 11.08 -2.26 -36.64
CA PRO A 13 11.28 -3.51 -37.37
C PRO A 13 12.00 -4.53 -36.46
N GLU A 14 11.84 -5.81 -36.78
CA GLU A 14 12.33 -6.93 -35.97
C GLU A 14 13.82 -6.85 -35.64
N GLU A 15 14.64 -6.50 -36.61
CA GLU A 15 16.10 -6.33 -36.41
C GLU A 15 16.42 -5.31 -35.32
N LYS A 16 15.66 -4.19 -35.26
CA LYS A 16 15.85 -3.17 -34.24
C LYS A 16 15.35 -3.67 -32.87
N ILE A 17 14.28 -4.47 -32.85
CA ILE A 17 13.77 -5.08 -31.61
C ILE A 17 14.79 -6.06 -31.04
N ILE A 18 15.41 -6.91 -31.87
CA ILE A 18 16.46 -7.84 -31.46
C ILE A 18 17.64 -7.06 -30.83
N SER A 19 18.13 -6.03 -31.51
CA SER A 19 19.23 -5.21 -30.99
C SER A 19 18.87 -4.49 -29.67
N PHE A 20 17.62 -4.06 -29.53
CA PHE A 20 17.11 -3.48 -28.28
C PHE A 20 17.12 -4.48 -27.13
N ARG A 21 16.62 -5.71 -27.37
CA ARG A 21 16.62 -6.80 -26.37
C ARG A 21 18.03 -7.12 -25.91
N GLU A 22 18.96 -7.30 -26.84
CA GLU A 22 20.37 -7.60 -26.55
C GLU A 22 21.02 -6.51 -25.68
N LYS A 23 20.86 -5.24 -26.03
CA LYS A 23 21.43 -4.14 -25.25
C LYS A 23 20.82 -4.05 -23.84
N LEU A 24 19.50 -4.19 -23.73
CA LEU A 24 18.79 -4.11 -22.46
C LEU A 24 19.17 -5.27 -21.54
N LEU A 25 19.20 -6.50 -22.07
CA LEU A 25 19.51 -7.70 -21.28
C LEU A 25 21.01 -7.74 -20.88
N THR A 26 21.92 -7.33 -21.75
CA THR A 26 23.33 -7.21 -21.40
C THR A 26 23.54 -6.24 -20.24
N TRP A 27 22.93 -5.05 -20.33
CA TRP A 27 22.98 -4.10 -19.22
C TRP A 27 22.35 -4.67 -17.93
N TYR A 28 21.24 -5.35 -18.03
CA TYR A 28 20.56 -5.95 -16.86
C TYR A 28 21.45 -7.00 -16.18
N ASP A 29 22.11 -7.84 -16.93
CA ASP A 29 23.01 -8.86 -16.35
C ASP A 29 24.16 -8.25 -15.56
N GLU A 30 24.66 -7.09 -15.99
CA GLU A 30 25.77 -6.37 -15.34
C GLU A 30 25.32 -5.49 -14.15
N ASN A 31 24.08 -4.97 -14.18
CA ASN A 31 23.64 -3.90 -13.27
C ASN A 31 22.47 -4.28 -12.35
N LYS A 32 21.85 -5.45 -12.52
CA LYS A 32 20.71 -5.87 -11.69
C LYS A 32 21.06 -5.92 -10.23
N ARG A 33 20.24 -5.31 -9.39
CA ARG A 33 20.36 -5.38 -7.93
C ARG A 33 20.21 -6.82 -7.42
N ASP A 34 21.03 -7.24 -6.46
CA ASP A 34 20.85 -8.50 -5.74
C ASP A 34 19.71 -8.36 -4.72
N LEU A 35 18.52 -8.77 -5.11
CA LEU A 35 17.32 -8.70 -4.28
C LEU A 35 16.89 -10.12 -3.84
N PRO A 36 16.42 -10.30 -2.59
CA PRO A 36 16.08 -11.63 -2.05
C PRO A 36 15.15 -12.45 -2.95
N TRP A 37 14.15 -11.81 -3.55
CA TRP A 37 13.18 -12.45 -4.44
C TRP A 37 13.70 -12.78 -5.84
N ARG A 38 14.89 -12.31 -6.21
CA ARG A 38 15.56 -12.65 -7.49
C ARG A 38 16.43 -13.90 -7.38
N ARG A 39 16.67 -14.39 -6.15
CA ARG A 39 17.50 -15.59 -5.88
C ARG A 39 16.74 -16.89 -6.08
N SER A 40 15.44 -16.86 -6.29
CA SER A 40 14.58 -18.02 -6.46
C SER A 40 13.59 -17.81 -7.60
N LYS A 41 13.27 -18.92 -8.31
CA LYS A 41 12.19 -18.97 -9.29
C LYS A 41 10.91 -19.61 -8.72
N ASN A 42 10.82 -19.76 -7.40
CA ASN A 42 9.61 -20.25 -6.76
C ASN A 42 8.45 -19.28 -6.99
N PRO A 43 7.34 -19.68 -7.62
CA PRO A 43 6.23 -18.79 -7.96
C PRO A 43 5.57 -18.18 -6.74
N TYR A 44 5.55 -18.86 -5.59
CA TYR A 44 5.04 -18.31 -4.34
C TYR A 44 5.92 -17.15 -3.84
N HIS A 45 7.23 -17.30 -3.87
CA HIS A 45 8.18 -16.27 -3.46
C HIS A 45 8.10 -15.03 -4.36
N ILE A 46 8.00 -15.24 -5.67
CA ILE A 46 7.83 -14.16 -6.64
C ILE A 46 6.51 -13.45 -6.40
N TRP A 47 5.42 -14.19 -6.22
CA TRP A 47 4.11 -13.62 -5.93
C TRP A 47 4.11 -12.75 -4.67
N VAL A 48 4.70 -13.23 -3.56
CA VAL A 48 4.82 -12.46 -2.31
C VAL A 48 5.54 -11.14 -2.57
N SER A 49 6.69 -11.16 -3.25
CA SER A 49 7.44 -9.94 -3.55
C SER A 49 6.67 -8.99 -4.46
N GLU A 50 6.02 -9.48 -5.51
CA GLU A 50 5.26 -8.66 -6.45
C GLU A 50 4.09 -7.93 -5.77
N ILE A 51 3.39 -8.60 -4.87
CA ILE A 51 2.31 -7.96 -4.10
C ILE A 51 2.87 -6.95 -3.07
N MET A 52 3.98 -7.25 -2.41
CA MET A 52 4.60 -6.32 -1.46
C MET A 52 5.14 -5.06 -2.14
N LEU A 53 5.73 -5.19 -3.32
CA LEU A 53 6.29 -4.07 -4.10
C LEU A 53 5.22 -3.12 -4.67
N GLN A 54 3.94 -3.53 -4.72
CA GLN A 54 2.87 -2.63 -5.14
C GLN A 54 2.80 -1.40 -4.23
N GLN A 55 3.18 -0.22 -4.77
CA GLN A 55 3.19 1.06 -4.07
C GLN A 55 4.09 1.11 -2.82
N THR A 56 5.04 0.20 -2.69
CA THR A 56 6.01 0.14 -1.58
C THR A 56 7.43 0.16 -2.14
N ARG A 57 8.35 0.87 -1.48
CA ARG A 57 9.75 0.95 -1.91
C ARG A 57 10.49 -0.34 -1.62
N VAL A 58 11.45 -0.68 -2.48
CA VAL A 58 12.28 -1.90 -2.39
C VAL A 58 12.91 -2.06 -1.00
N ASP A 59 13.58 -1.03 -0.49
CA ASP A 59 14.26 -1.07 0.81
C ASP A 59 13.30 -1.35 1.98
N THR A 60 12.05 -0.90 1.85
CA THR A 60 11.00 -1.21 2.84
C THR A 60 10.56 -2.65 2.73
N VAL A 61 10.48 -3.20 1.50
CA VAL A 61 9.96 -4.56 1.27
C VAL A 61 10.92 -5.64 1.75
N ILE A 62 12.24 -5.46 1.61
CA ILE A 62 13.23 -6.49 1.94
C ILE A 62 12.99 -7.13 3.32
N PRO A 63 12.98 -6.40 4.46
CA PRO A 63 12.80 -7.00 5.77
C PRO A 63 11.39 -7.58 5.98
N TYR A 64 10.38 -7.06 5.28
CA TYR A 64 9.02 -7.61 5.34
C TYR A 64 8.90 -8.94 4.59
N TYR A 65 9.51 -9.02 3.42
CA TYR A 65 9.54 -10.21 2.59
C TYR A 65 10.19 -11.39 3.32
N GLU A 66 11.37 -11.18 3.90
CA GLU A 66 12.09 -12.19 4.64
C GLU A 66 11.26 -12.70 5.82
N ARG A 67 10.78 -11.79 6.68
CA ARG A 67 9.92 -12.14 7.81
C ARG A 67 8.62 -12.81 7.41
N PHE A 68 7.99 -12.39 6.32
CA PHE A 68 6.74 -12.98 5.86
C PHE A 68 6.92 -14.42 5.40
N LEU A 69 8.02 -14.72 4.71
CA LEU A 69 8.34 -16.10 4.30
C LEU A 69 8.77 -16.97 5.47
N ASP A 70 9.35 -16.41 6.52
CA ASP A 70 9.61 -17.15 7.78
C ASP A 70 8.30 -17.54 8.48
N TRP A 71 7.30 -16.66 8.47
CA TRP A 71 6.00 -16.94 9.12
C TRP A 71 5.08 -17.80 8.24
N PHE A 72 5.12 -17.60 6.94
CA PHE A 72 4.29 -18.27 5.95
C PHE A 72 5.16 -18.82 4.81
N PRO A 73 5.92 -19.90 5.05
CA PRO A 73 6.88 -20.42 4.07
C PRO A 73 6.23 -21.09 2.84
N THR A 74 4.95 -21.42 2.91
CA THR A 74 4.23 -22.14 1.84
C THR A 74 2.86 -21.53 1.56
N VAL A 75 2.29 -21.85 0.39
CA VAL A 75 0.89 -21.50 0.06
C VAL A 75 -0.08 -22.03 1.11
N GLU A 76 0.12 -23.25 1.62
CA GLU A 76 -0.73 -23.87 2.64
C GLU A 76 -0.68 -23.08 3.96
N SER A 77 0.52 -22.71 4.43
CA SER A 77 0.67 -21.93 5.67
C SER A 77 0.01 -20.54 5.56
N LEU A 78 0.05 -19.91 4.37
CA LEU A 78 -0.66 -18.66 4.10
C LEU A 78 -2.18 -18.87 4.05
N ALA A 79 -2.65 -19.94 3.41
CA ALA A 79 -4.07 -20.25 3.26
C ALA A 79 -4.77 -20.49 4.61
N THR A 80 -4.06 -21.11 5.56
CA THR A 80 -4.57 -21.49 6.89
C THR A 80 -4.25 -20.47 7.99
N ALA A 81 -3.53 -19.40 7.67
CA ALA A 81 -3.12 -18.40 8.63
C ALA A 81 -4.32 -17.72 9.32
N PRO A 82 -4.28 -17.53 10.66
CA PRO A 82 -5.25 -16.69 11.35
C PRO A 82 -5.18 -15.24 10.85
N GLU A 83 -6.32 -14.58 10.69
CA GLU A 83 -6.38 -13.21 10.14
C GLU A 83 -5.52 -12.21 10.95
N GLU A 84 -5.54 -12.28 12.27
CA GLU A 84 -4.72 -11.40 13.12
C GLU A 84 -3.22 -11.57 12.86
N GLY A 85 -2.75 -12.82 12.75
CA GLY A 85 -1.35 -13.11 12.41
C GLY A 85 -0.96 -12.60 11.03
N LEU A 86 -1.87 -12.76 10.06
CA LEU A 86 -1.67 -12.27 8.70
C LEU A 86 -1.56 -10.73 8.65
N LEU A 87 -2.49 -10.03 9.32
CA LEU A 87 -2.48 -8.57 9.40
C LEU A 87 -1.25 -8.06 10.18
N LYS A 88 -0.82 -8.79 11.22
CA LYS A 88 0.37 -8.46 11.99
C LYS A 88 1.65 -8.60 11.14
N ALA A 89 1.77 -9.64 10.33
CA ALA A 89 2.89 -9.82 9.42
C ALA A 89 3.00 -8.70 8.37
N TRP A 90 1.84 -8.12 7.98
CA TRP A 90 1.73 -7.06 6.99
C TRP A 90 1.69 -5.64 7.58
N GLU A 91 1.73 -5.53 8.91
CA GLU A 91 1.60 -4.27 9.63
C GLU A 91 2.65 -3.25 9.17
N GLY A 92 2.20 -2.08 8.73
CA GLY A 92 3.06 -1.00 8.24
C GLY A 92 3.22 -0.90 6.72
N LEU A 93 2.95 -1.96 5.95
CA LEU A 93 3.01 -1.92 4.48
C LEU A 93 1.81 -1.19 3.85
N GLY A 94 0.68 -1.10 4.56
CA GLY A 94 -0.55 -0.49 4.05
C GLY A 94 -1.26 -1.33 2.97
N TYR A 95 -2.40 -0.80 2.45
CA TYR A 95 -3.20 -1.49 1.45
C TYR A 95 -3.49 -2.96 1.83
N TYR A 96 -4.04 -3.16 3.01
CA TYR A 96 -4.22 -4.48 3.64
C TYR A 96 -5.14 -5.44 2.88
N SER A 97 -5.97 -4.91 1.97
CA SER A 97 -6.71 -5.74 1.01
C SER A 97 -5.79 -6.63 0.16
N ARG A 98 -4.52 -6.23 -0.04
CA ARG A 98 -3.54 -7.04 -0.78
C ARG A 98 -3.29 -8.37 -0.07
N VAL A 99 -2.96 -8.35 1.21
CA VAL A 99 -2.65 -9.58 1.95
C VAL A 99 -3.89 -10.44 2.17
N ARG A 100 -5.09 -9.84 2.34
CA ARG A 100 -6.35 -10.62 2.37
C ARG A 100 -6.64 -11.29 1.04
N ASN A 101 -6.44 -10.59 -0.07
CA ASN A 101 -6.56 -11.19 -1.40
C ASN A 101 -5.52 -12.29 -1.61
N MET A 102 -4.30 -12.13 -1.10
CA MET A 102 -3.28 -13.20 -1.14
C MET A 102 -3.74 -14.43 -0.36
N GLN A 103 -4.30 -14.29 0.82
CA GLN A 103 -4.84 -15.42 1.57
C GLN A 103 -5.98 -16.11 0.82
N ALA A 104 -6.93 -15.34 0.28
CA ALA A 104 -8.03 -15.88 -0.52
C ALA A 104 -7.52 -16.61 -1.77
N ALA A 105 -6.51 -16.08 -2.45
CA ALA A 105 -5.86 -16.75 -3.57
C ALA A 105 -5.10 -18.02 -3.13
N ALA A 106 -4.44 -18.01 -1.97
CA ALA A 106 -3.79 -19.20 -1.42
C ALA A 106 -4.82 -20.30 -1.11
N GLN A 107 -5.97 -19.94 -0.56
CA GLN A 107 -7.09 -20.87 -0.33
C GLN A 107 -7.62 -21.40 -1.67
N GLN A 108 -7.73 -20.56 -2.69
CA GLN A 108 -8.10 -20.98 -4.04
C GLN A 108 -7.09 -21.96 -4.64
N ILE A 109 -5.78 -21.73 -4.48
CA ILE A 109 -4.72 -22.66 -4.93
C ILE A 109 -4.86 -24.02 -4.22
N MET A 110 -5.13 -24.02 -2.93
CA MET A 110 -5.35 -25.27 -2.19
C MET A 110 -6.57 -26.04 -2.70
N ALA A 111 -7.68 -25.34 -2.96
CA ALA A 111 -8.96 -25.95 -3.34
C ALA A 111 -9.00 -26.39 -4.82
N GLU A 112 -8.51 -25.54 -5.74
CA GLU A 112 -8.70 -25.72 -7.17
C GLU A 112 -7.48 -26.32 -7.88
N PHE A 113 -6.26 -26.11 -7.31
CA PHE A 113 -5.01 -26.54 -7.91
C PHE A 113 -4.22 -27.54 -7.05
N GLY A 114 -4.86 -28.14 -6.02
CA GLY A 114 -4.25 -29.17 -5.17
C GLY A 114 -3.02 -28.69 -4.40
N GLY A 115 -2.95 -27.40 -4.07
CA GLY A 115 -1.85 -26.78 -3.36
C GLY A 115 -0.63 -26.44 -4.25
N GLN A 116 -0.68 -26.73 -5.53
CA GLN A 116 0.37 -26.38 -6.49
C GLN A 116 0.04 -25.05 -7.19
N PHE A 117 1.01 -24.16 -7.25
CA PHE A 117 0.84 -22.89 -7.93
C PHE A 117 0.57 -23.15 -9.43
N PRO A 118 -0.51 -22.57 -10.02
CA PRO A 118 -0.79 -22.75 -11.44
C PRO A 118 0.37 -22.24 -12.31
N ASN A 119 0.63 -22.93 -13.43
CA ASN A 119 1.77 -22.66 -14.31
C ASN A 119 1.36 -22.14 -15.70
N THR A 120 0.12 -21.73 -15.88
CA THR A 120 -0.38 -21.06 -17.08
C THR A 120 -0.84 -19.63 -16.74
N TYR A 121 -0.78 -18.73 -17.72
CA TYR A 121 -1.22 -17.35 -17.52
C TYR A 121 -2.69 -17.27 -17.07
N GLU A 122 -3.56 -18.07 -17.68
CA GLU A 122 -4.99 -18.13 -17.35
C GLU A 122 -5.21 -18.62 -15.93
N GLY A 123 -4.52 -19.68 -15.53
CA GLY A 123 -4.60 -20.20 -14.15
C GLY A 123 -4.11 -19.18 -13.12
N ILE A 124 -2.99 -18.50 -13.39
CA ILE A 124 -2.44 -17.46 -12.52
C ILE A 124 -3.39 -16.25 -12.46
N SER A 125 -3.93 -15.82 -13.61
CA SER A 125 -4.85 -14.67 -13.71
C SER A 125 -6.20 -14.91 -13.03
N SER A 126 -6.63 -16.17 -12.87
CA SER A 126 -7.88 -16.54 -12.20
C SER A 126 -7.83 -16.36 -10.69
N LEU A 127 -6.62 -16.24 -10.10
CA LEU A 127 -6.43 -16.13 -8.67
C LEU A 127 -6.89 -14.76 -8.12
N LYS A 128 -7.50 -14.79 -6.94
CA LYS A 128 -8.05 -13.59 -6.29
C LYS A 128 -7.00 -12.50 -6.11
N GLY A 129 -7.28 -11.31 -6.65
CA GLY A 129 -6.41 -10.14 -6.50
C GLY A 129 -5.16 -10.14 -7.40
N ILE A 130 -5.01 -11.11 -8.29
CA ILE A 130 -3.97 -11.12 -9.32
C ILE A 130 -4.50 -10.43 -10.57
N GLY A 131 -3.95 -9.28 -10.88
CA GLY A 131 -4.22 -8.54 -12.12
C GLY A 131 -3.22 -8.88 -13.23
N PRO A 132 -3.42 -8.35 -14.44
CA PRO A 132 -2.58 -8.65 -15.61
C PRO A 132 -1.08 -8.43 -15.37
N TYR A 133 -0.70 -7.38 -14.66
CA TYR A 133 0.68 -7.11 -14.28
C TYR A 133 1.28 -8.27 -13.45
N THR A 134 0.63 -8.61 -12.34
CA THR A 134 1.13 -9.65 -11.42
C THR A 134 1.13 -11.02 -12.11
N ALA A 135 0.10 -11.31 -12.92
CA ALA A 135 0.05 -12.53 -13.72
C ALA A 135 1.23 -12.62 -14.70
N GLY A 136 1.51 -11.55 -15.45
CA GLY A 136 2.64 -11.49 -16.38
C GLY A 136 3.99 -11.64 -15.67
N ALA A 137 4.16 -10.98 -14.51
CA ALA A 137 5.40 -11.09 -13.73
C ALA A 137 5.64 -12.53 -13.24
N ILE A 138 4.63 -13.16 -12.64
CA ILE A 138 4.76 -14.55 -12.16
C ILE A 138 4.99 -15.50 -13.33
N SER A 139 4.19 -15.38 -14.41
CA SER A 139 4.28 -16.23 -15.60
C SER A 139 5.67 -16.15 -16.23
N SER A 140 6.21 -14.96 -16.38
CA SER A 140 7.51 -14.78 -17.05
C SER A 140 8.70 -15.13 -16.15
N ILE A 141 8.67 -14.78 -14.86
CA ILE A 141 9.81 -14.97 -13.98
C ILE A 141 9.88 -16.42 -13.48
N ALA A 142 8.75 -17.01 -13.07
CA ALA A 142 8.73 -18.37 -12.52
C ALA A 142 8.70 -19.44 -13.60
N PHE A 143 7.93 -19.22 -14.67
CA PHE A 143 7.61 -20.26 -15.65
C PHE A 143 8.18 -19.99 -17.05
N ASN A 144 8.91 -18.88 -17.22
CA ASN A 144 9.53 -18.47 -18.49
C ASN A 144 8.52 -18.33 -19.65
N LEU A 145 7.26 -17.98 -19.34
CA LEU A 145 6.25 -17.71 -20.36
C LEU A 145 6.45 -16.28 -20.89
N PRO A 146 6.33 -16.03 -22.20
CA PRO A 146 6.54 -14.70 -22.78
C PRO A 146 5.36 -13.75 -22.53
N GLU A 147 5.04 -13.58 -21.25
CA GLU A 147 3.94 -12.76 -20.77
C GLU A 147 4.43 -11.40 -20.28
N PRO A 148 3.90 -10.30 -20.82
CA PRO A 148 4.28 -8.95 -20.41
C PRO A 148 3.85 -8.62 -18.98
N ALA A 149 4.76 -7.94 -18.23
CA ALA A 149 4.46 -7.36 -16.92
C ALA A 149 4.52 -5.84 -17.02
N VAL A 150 3.37 -5.19 -17.25
CA VAL A 150 3.28 -3.75 -17.48
C VAL A 150 2.93 -3.00 -16.22
N ASP A 151 3.94 -2.41 -15.57
CA ASP A 151 3.80 -1.51 -14.43
C ASP A 151 3.99 -0.03 -14.80
N GLY A 152 4.01 0.86 -13.82
CA GLY A 152 4.26 2.28 -14.04
C GLY A 152 5.67 2.60 -14.54
N ASN A 153 6.66 1.76 -14.23
CA ASN A 153 8.03 1.92 -14.71
C ASN A 153 8.13 1.55 -16.19
N VAL A 154 7.59 0.39 -16.54
CA VAL A 154 7.52 -0.08 -17.94
C VAL A 154 6.77 0.91 -18.80
N MET A 155 5.58 1.38 -18.37
CA MET A 155 4.82 2.39 -19.12
C MET A 155 5.61 3.68 -19.32
N ARG A 156 6.39 4.12 -18.34
CA ARG A 156 7.23 5.32 -18.46
C ARG A 156 8.36 5.15 -19.46
N VAL A 157 9.07 4.03 -19.39
CA VAL A 157 10.14 3.70 -20.35
C VAL A 157 9.59 3.62 -21.76
N LEU A 158 8.51 2.87 -21.99
CA LEU A 158 7.88 2.76 -23.30
C LEU A 158 7.35 4.10 -23.82
N ALA A 159 6.79 4.94 -22.93
CA ALA A 159 6.32 6.27 -23.31
C ALA A 159 7.46 7.15 -23.85
N ARG A 160 8.67 7.03 -23.31
CA ARG A 160 9.86 7.75 -23.78
C ARG A 160 10.48 7.12 -25.03
N LEU A 161 10.51 5.80 -25.10
CA LEU A 161 11.03 5.09 -26.27
C LEU A 161 10.27 5.43 -27.55
N PHE A 162 8.94 5.59 -27.46
CA PHE A 162 8.06 5.77 -28.61
C PHE A 162 7.25 7.08 -28.63
N GLU A 163 7.55 8.02 -27.70
CA GLU A 163 6.80 9.29 -27.53
C GLU A 163 5.28 9.06 -27.44
N VAL A 164 4.85 8.10 -26.60
CA VAL A 164 3.44 7.72 -26.49
C VAL A 164 2.59 8.83 -25.89
N ASN A 165 1.67 9.39 -26.67
CA ASN A 165 0.79 10.51 -26.30
C ASN A 165 -0.46 10.08 -25.49
N HIS A 166 -0.43 8.96 -24.81
CA HIS A 166 -1.53 8.45 -24.00
C HIS A 166 -1.18 8.51 -22.51
N ASP A 167 -2.09 9.09 -21.71
CA ASP A 167 -1.89 9.25 -20.26
C ASP A 167 -1.78 7.89 -19.59
N ILE A 168 -0.63 7.63 -18.96
CA ILE A 168 -0.34 6.38 -18.23
C ILE A 168 -1.15 6.25 -16.92
N GLY A 169 -1.80 7.31 -16.45
CA GLY A 169 -2.68 7.30 -15.28
C GLY A 169 -4.09 6.80 -15.58
N ILE A 170 -4.47 6.71 -16.85
CA ILE A 170 -5.78 6.22 -17.29
C ILE A 170 -5.73 4.70 -17.46
N PRO A 171 -6.50 3.92 -16.66
CA PRO A 171 -6.43 2.46 -16.66
C PRO A 171 -6.69 1.81 -18.02
N SER A 172 -7.60 2.38 -18.84
CA SER A 172 -7.92 1.85 -20.18
C SER A 172 -6.75 1.99 -21.16
N ASN A 173 -5.79 2.88 -20.94
CA ASN A 173 -4.62 3.04 -21.79
C ASN A 173 -3.55 1.95 -21.57
N ARG A 174 -3.63 1.21 -20.46
CA ARG A 174 -2.69 0.11 -20.19
C ARG A 174 -2.65 -0.93 -21.31
N LYS A 175 -3.78 -1.19 -21.96
CA LYS A 175 -3.86 -2.12 -23.10
C LYS A 175 -2.92 -1.76 -24.27
N ILE A 176 -2.62 -0.46 -24.45
CA ILE A 176 -1.70 0.03 -25.48
C ILE A 176 -0.29 -0.44 -25.15
N PHE A 177 0.16 -0.21 -23.92
CA PHE A 177 1.49 -0.62 -23.46
C PHE A 177 1.63 -2.14 -23.36
N GLN A 178 0.53 -2.83 -23.04
CA GLN A 178 0.48 -4.29 -23.08
C GLN A 178 0.75 -4.81 -24.50
N ALA A 179 0.06 -4.27 -25.51
CA ALA A 179 0.25 -4.66 -26.90
C ALA A 179 1.65 -4.31 -27.42
N MET A 180 2.24 -3.21 -26.97
CA MET A 180 3.64 -2.88 -27.27
C MET A 180 4.59 -3.91 -26.68
N MET A 181 4.38 -4.31 -25.43
CA MET A 181 5.21 -5.29 -24.74
C MET A 181 5.08 -6.69 -25.34
N GLU A 182 3.90 -7.10 -25.83
CA GLU A 182 3.71 -8.37 -26.54
C GLU A 182 4.61 -8.49 -27.78
N ILE A 183 4.95 -7.36 -28.40
CA ILE A 183 5.88 -7.30 -29.55
C ILE A 183 7.34 -7.24 -29.08
N LEU A 184 7.60 -6.51 -27.98
CA LEU A 184 8.97 -6.23 -27.51
C LEU A 184 9.57 -7.32 -26.65
N ILE A 185 8.75 -8.08 -25.93
CA ILE A 185 9.23 -9.06 -24.92
C ILE A 185 10.18 -10.09 -25.56
N ASP A 186 11.28 -10.37 -24.85
CA ASP A 186 12.20 -11.41 -25.27
C ASP A 186 11.60 -12.80 -25.04
N PRO A 187 11.47 -13.66 -26.08
CA PRO A 187 10.81 -14.95 -25.95
C PRO A 187 11.63 -16.01 -25.20
N GLU A 188 12.96 -15.83 -25.12
CA GLU A 188 13.86 -16.77 -24.45
C GLU A 188 14.06 -16.38 -22.97
N ARG A 189 14.08 -15.07 -22.68
CA ARG A 189 14.33 -14.51 -21.34
C ARG A 189 13.24 -13.51 -20.91
N PRO A 190 11.95 -13.88 -20.97
CA PRO A 190 10.85 -12.92 -20.75
C PRO A 190 10.84 -12.35 -19.32
N GLY A 191 11.17 -13.16 -18.32
CA GLY A 191 11.26 -12.71 -16.94
C GLY A 191 12.39 -11.72 -16.71
N ASP A 192 13.56 -11.95 -17.28
CA ASP A 192 14.69 -11.01 -17.22
C ASP A 192 14.37 -9.72 -17.99
N PHE A 193 13.72 -9.81 -19.14
CA PHE A 193 13.33 -8.65 -19.94
C PHE A 193 12.32 -7.75 -19.21
N ASN A 194 11.28 -8.32 -18.61
CA ASN A 194 10.35 -7.58 -17.78
C ASN A 194 11.07 -6.87 -16.61
N GLN A 195 11.92 -7.61 -15.88
CA GLN A 195 12.67 -7.06 -14.76
C GLN A 195 13.67 -5.99 -15.19
N ALA A 196 14.31 -6.14 -16.36
CA ALA A 196 15.23 -5.16 -16.92
C ALA A 196 14.55 -3.80 -17.20
N LEU A 197 13.36 -3.81 -17.79
CA LEU A 197 12.59 -2.59 -18.00
C LEU A 197 12.14 -1.93 -16.70
N MET A 198 11.74 -2.74 -15.70
CA MET A 198 11.39 -2.22 -14.38
C MET A 198 12.61 -1.61 -13.67
N GLU A 199 13.78 -2.27 -13.75
CA GLU A 199 15.03 -1.79 -13.18
C GLU A 199 15.45 -0.47 -13.84
N LEU A 200 15.50 -0.42 -15.17
CA LEU A 200 15.80 0.78 -15.95
C LEU A 200 14.86 1.93 -15.57
N GLY A 201 13.56 1.64 -15.50
CA GLY A 201 12.53 2.63 -15.15
C GLY A 201 12.62 3.13 -13.71
N SER A 202 13.05 2.29 -12.77
CA SER A 202 13.15 2.67 -11.35
C SER A 202 14.44 3.40 -11.01
N ASP A 203 15.55 3.10 -11.69
CA ASP A 203 16.88 3.66 -11.42
C ASP A 203 17.24 4.80 -12.37
N ILE A 204 17.43 4.51 -13.64
CA ILE A 204 17.95 5.46 -14.63
C ILE A 204 16.84 6.37 -15.16
N GLU A 205 15.74 5.77 -15.60
CA GLU A 205 14.60 6.49 -16.16
C GLU A 205 13.53 6.84 -15.13
N ALA A 206 13.98 7.20 -13.92
CA ALA A 206 13.13 7.53 -12.78
C ALA A 206 12.12 8.66 -13.09
N PRO A 207 10.99 8.74 -12.34
CA PRO A 207 10.00 9.79 -12.55
C PRO A 207 10.48 11.19 -12.12
N VAL A 208 11.52 11.26 -11.30
CA VAL A 208 12.15 12.50 -10.82
C VAL A 208 13.65 12.37 -11.05
N ASN A 209 14.26 13.40 -11.62
CA ASN A 209 15.69 13.43 -11.95
C ASN A 209 16.17 12.21 -12.75
N PRO A 210 15.58 11.91 -13.91
CA PRO A 210 16.06 10.83 -14.76
C PRO A 210 17.48 11.12 -15.26
N ARG A 211 18.24 10.05 -15.52
CA ARG A 211 19.61 10.11 -16.06
C ARG A 211 19.66 9.48 -17.46
N PRO A 212 18.99 10.08 -18.47
CA PRO A 212 18.85 9.46 -19.80
C PRO A 212 20.19 9.23 -20.51
N GLU A 213 21.24 10.01 -20.19
CA GLU A 213 22.59 9.84 -20.74
C GLU A 213 23.20 8.50 -20.34
N GLU A 214 22.82 7.96 -19.17
CA GLU A 214 23.29 6.68 -18.65
C GLU A 214 22.47 5.49 -19.17
N SER A 215 21.34 5.76 -19.87
CA SER A 215 20.45 4.70 -20.34
C SER A 215 21.15 3.82 -21.40
N PRO A 216 21.18 2.49 -21.22
CA PRO A 216 21.76 1.57 -22.20
C PRO A 216 21.02 1.59 -23.53
N VAL A 217 19.78 2.06 -23.50
CA VAL A 217 18.86 2.10 -24.66
C VAL A 217 18.55 3.52 -25.13
N LYS A 218 19.34 4.51 -24.76
CA LYS A 218 19.12 5.92 -25.16
C LYS A 218 19.02 6.12 -26.67
N ASP A 219 19.81 5.36 -27.44
CA ASP A 219 19.80 5.42 -28.90
C ASP A 219 18.49 4.90 -29.52
N PHE A 220 17.68 4.20 -28.77
CA PHE A 220 16.34 3.74 -29.15
C PHE A 220 15.25 4.73 -28.73
N SER A 221 15.54 5.63 -27.80
CA SER A 221 14.54 6.53 -27.23
C SER A 221 14.26 7.73 -28.13
N ALA A 222 13.07 7.76 -28.71
CA ALA A 222 12.62 8.92 -29.51
C ALA A 222 12.61 10.20 -28.68
N ALA A 223 12.14 10.14 -27.43
CA ALA A 223 12.11 11.30 -26.55
C ALA A 223 13.51 11.84 -26.21
N TYR A 224 14.50 10.96 -26.08
CA TYR A 224 15.89 11.38 -25.89
C TYR A 224 16.44 12.06 -27.15
N GLN A 225 16.29 11.44 -28.31
CA GLN A 225 16.77 11.96 -29.58
C GLN A 225 16.11 13.29 -29.97
N ASN A 226 14.83 13.48 -29.63
CA ASN A 226 14.08 14.69 -29.91
C ASN A 226 14.17 15.75 -28.81
N GLY A 227 14.84 15.48 -27.69
CA GLY A 227 14.94 16.41 -26.55
C GLY A 227 13.60 16.65 -25.85
N THR A 228 12.71 15.64 -25.82
CA THR A 228 11.35 15.72 -25.27
C THR A 228 11.13 14.86 -24.03
N MET A 229 12.21 14.43 -23.36
CA MET A 229 12.14 13.54 -22.19
C MET A 229 11.25 14.06 -21.07
N ASP A 230 11.16 15.36 -20.87
CA ASP A 230 10.33 16.06 -19.89
C ASP A 230 8.83 16.00 -20.20
N ARG A 231 8.47 15.76 -21.47
CA ARG A 231 7.06 15.63 -21.91
C ARG A 231 6.50 14.23 -21.65
N TYR A 232 7.35 13.23 -21.47
CA TYR A 232 6.94 11.84 -21.34
C TYR A 232 7.38 11.22 -20.02
N PRO A 233 6.52 10.42 -19.38
CA PRO A 233 5.18 10.05 -19.81
C PRO A 233 4.14 11.14 -19.59
N ILE A 234 3.09 11.19 -20.39
CA ILE A 234 1.91 12.02 -20.10
C ILE A 234 1.20 11.42 -18.90
N LYS A 235 0.97 12.28 -17.90
CA LYS A 235 0.28 11.89 -16.66
C LYS A 235 -0.43 13.08 -16.03
N ALA A 236 -1.74 13.00 -15.92
CA ALA A 236 -2.53 14.00 -15.21
C ALA A 236 -2.15 14.06 -13.71
N PRO A 237 -2.20 15.26 -13.09
CA PRO A 237 -1.93 15.40 -11.66
C PRO A 237 -2.97 14.64 -10.83
N LYS A 238 -2.50 14.01 -9.74
CA LYS A 238 -3.39 13.29 -8.81
C LYS A 238 -4.28 14.28 -8.05
N LYS A 239 -5.53 13.88 -7.80
CA LYS A 239 -6.41 14.62 -6.89
C LYS A 239 -5.79 14.68 -5.50
N LYS A 240 -5.92 15.83 -4.84
CA LYS A 240 -5.45 15.99 -3.45
C LYS A 240 -6.31 15.15 -2.50
N PRO A 241 -5.72 14.55 -1.45
CA PRO A 241 -6.48 13.84 -0.43
C PRO A 241 -7.46 14.77 0.29
N VAL A 242 -8.66 14.26 0.59
CA VAL A 242 -9.68 14.99 1.36
C VAL A 242 -9.29 14.97 2.84
N PRO A 243 -9.31 16.12 3.54
CA PRO A 243 -9.06 16.17 4.98
C PRO A 243 -10.24 15.50 5.73
N ILE A 244 -9.91 14.74 6.77
CA ILE A 244 -10.85 14.14 7.73
C ILE A 244 -10.33 14.48 9.12
N TYR A 245 -11.21 14.98 9.98
CA TYR A 245 -10.89 15.37 11.34
C TYR A 245 -11.44 14.33 12.31
N LEU A 246 -10.62 13.87 13.23
CA LEU A 246 -10.94 12.78 14.16
C LEU A 246 -10.48 13.14 15.57
N LYS A 247 -11.30 12.80 16.57
CA LYS A 247 -10.86 12.68 17.96
C LYS A 247 -10.52 11.23 18.24
N SER A 248 -9.36 10.97 18.83
CA SER A 248 -8.94 9.66 19.33
C SER A 248 -9.02 9.64 20.83
N LEU A 249 -9.89 8.80 21.37
CA LEU A 249 -10.17 8.71 22.80
C LEU A 249 -9.24 7.67 23.43
N VAL A 250 -8.20 8.13 24.13
CA VAL A 250 -7.20 7.29 24.77
C VAL A 250 -7.54 7.16 26.25
N VAL A 251 -8.32 6.13 26.57
CA VAL A 251 -8.83 5.89 27.93
C VAL A 251 -8.01 4.83 28.61
N LYS A 252 -7.56 5.14 29.87
CA LYS A 252 -6.72 4.27 30.69
C LYS A 252 -7.47 3.86 31.97
N ASN A 253 -7.40 2.58 32.35
CA ASN A 253 -7.95 2.09 33.61
C ASN A 253 -6.92 2.15 34.74
N THR A 254 -7.36 1.86 35.98
CA THR A 254 -6.54 1.84 37.20
C THR A 254 -5.44 0.77 37.20
N GLN A 255 -5.54 -0.24 36.32
CA GLN A 255 -4.51 -1.27 36.12
C GLN A 255 -3.43 -0.86 35.10
N GLY A 256 -3.54 0.33 34.53
CA GLY A 256 -2.61 0.83 33.52
C GLY A 256 -2.84 0.30 32.10
N GLN A 257 -3.99 -0.34 31.86
CA GLN A 257 -4.38 -0.81 30.55
C GLN A 257 -5.19 0.24 29.81
N PHE A 258 -5.18 0.16 28.49
CA PHE A 258 -5.85 1.08 27.56
C PHE A 258 -6.98 0.36 26.84
N LEU A 259 -8.07 1.07 26.60
CA LEU A 259 -9.20 0.56 25.85
C LEU A 259 -8.90 0.64 24.36
N LEU A 260 -8.93 -0.51 23.70
CA LEU A 260 -8.86 -0.64 22.22
C LEU A 260 -10.06 -1.41 21.72
N GLU A 261 -10.50 -1.05 20.51
CA GLU A 261 -11.54 -1.76 19.78
C GLU A 261 -11.01 -2.27 18.45
N LYS A 262 -11.58 -3.36 17.96
CA LYS A 262 -11.28 -3.90 16.65
C LYS A 262 -12.17 -3.25 15.60
N ASN A 263 -11.58 -2.76 14.54
CA ASN A 263 -12.31 -2.09 13.47
C ASN A 263 -13.20 -3.07 12.71
N GLU A 264 -14.44 -2.68 12.44
CA GLU A 264 -15.41 -3.49 11.70
C GLU A 264 -14.92 -3.85 10.28
N SER A 265 -15.34 -5.01 9.78
CA SER A 265 -14.83 -5.60 8.54
C SER A 265 -15.05 -4.79 7.26
N GLU A 266 -15.99 -3.85 7.24
CA GLU A 266 -16.33 -3.05 6.06
C GLU A 266 -15.68 -1.67 6.03
N LYS A 267 -15.01 -1.25 7.10
CA LYS A 267 -14.38 0.08 7.23
C LYS A 267 -12.91 0.09 6.79
N LEU A 268 -12.38 1.29 6.58
CA LEU A 268 -10.95 1.51 6.38
C LEU A 268 -10.17 0.94 7.57
N LEU A 269 -9.11 0.16 7.30
CA LEU A 269 -8.32 -0.55 8.31
C LEU A 269 -9.07 -1.67 9.05
N ALA A 270 -10.05 -2.29 8.41
CA ALA A 270 -10.80 -3.42 8.94
C ALA A 270 -9.89 -4.49 9.60
N GLY A 271 -10.31 -5.05 10.73
CA GLY A 271 -9.58 -6.06 11.51
C GLY A 271 -8.39 -5.56 12.31
N PHE A 272 -8.03 -4.27 12.20
CA PHE A 272 -7.00 -3.65 13.04
C PHE A 272 -7.60 -3.15 14.35
N TRP A 273 -6.80 -3.25 15.41
CA TRP A 273 -7.12 -2.66 16.70
C TRP A 273 -6.77 -1.19 16.72
N HIS A 274 -7.58 -0.39 17.37
CA HIS A 274 -7.38 1.06 17.47
C HIS A 274 -7.98 1.63 18.76
N PHE A 275 -7.47 2.77 19.19
CA PHE A 275 -8.18 3.61 20.15
C PHE A 275 -9.48 4.09 19.52
N PRO A 276 -10.59 4.18 20.24
CA PRO A 276 -11.84 4.69 19.71
C PRO A 276 -11.67 6.01 18.97
N LEU A 277 -12.27 6.11 17.77
CA LEU A 277 -12.16 7.24 16.87
C LEU A 277 -13.54 7.80 16.56
N ILE A 278 -13.71 9.10 16.78
CA ILE A 278 -14.94 9.82 16.45
C ILE A 278 -14.62 10.88 15.39
N GLU A 279 -15.37 10.88 14.28
CA GLU A 279 -15.24 11.89 13.24
C GLU A 279 -15.94 13.18 13.68
N VAL A 280 -15.27 14.31 13.48
CA VAL A 280 -15.78 15.65 13.77
C VAL A 280 -15.66 16.55 12.53
N ASP A 281 -16.47 17.58 12.42
CA ASP A 281 -16.46 18.47 11.24
C ASP A 281 -15.14 19.21 11.06
N ASN A 282 -14.61 19.78 12.13
CA ASN A 282 -13.27 20.36 12.22
C ASN A 282 -12.91 20.61 13.70
N PHE A 283 -11.67 21.04 13.98
CA PHE A 283 -11.23 21.37 15.35
C PHE A 283 -11.50 22.83 15.73
N SER A 284 -11.81 23.70 14.78
CA SER A 284 -11.93 25.14 15.00
C SER A 284 -13.28 25.56 15.60
N GLN A 285 -14.27 24.68 15.64
CA GLN A 285 -15.57 24.99 16.26
C GLN A 285 -15.50 25.04 17.79
N GLU A 286 -14.59 24.32 18.45
CA GLU A 286 -14.46 24.32 19.91
C GLU A 286 -13.79 25.57 20.46
N GLU A 287 -12.79 26.14 19.78
CA GLU A 287 -12.16 27.41 20.22
C GLU A 287 -13.06 28.63 20.04
N GLN A 288 -14.02 28.59 19.10
CA GLN A 288 -15.02 29.66 18.92
C GLN A 288 -16.18 29.57 19.92
N PHE A 289 -16.47 28.38 20.48
CA PHE A 289 -17.57 28.20 21.40
C PHE A 289 -17.36 28.87 22.77
N ASP A 290 -16.14 28.85 23.29
CA ASP A 290 -15.82 29.51 24.58
C ASP A 290 -16.01 31.04 24.54
N LEU A 291 -15.86 31.65 23.37
CA LEU A 291 -16.02 33.10 23.20
C LEU A 291 -17.49 33.53 23.02
N PHE A 292 -18.36 32.64 22.53
CA PHE A 292 -19.77 32.92 22.26
C PHE A 292 -20.76 32.43 23.32
N HIS A 293 -20.33 31.59 24.26
CA HIS A 293 -21.17 31.14 25.38
C HIS A 293 -21.61 32.23 26.34
N GLN A 294 -21.04 33.45 26.20
CA GLN A 294 -21.47 34.61 27.00
C GLN A 294 -22.61 35.42 26.35
N VAL A 295 -23.10 35.12 25.15
CA VAL A 295 -24.02 36.04 24.42
C VAL A 295 -25.30 35.40 23.83
N ALA A 296 -25.51 34.09 23.85
CA ALA A 296 -26.74 33.54 23.22
C ALA A 296 -27.42 32.45 24.07
N GLU A 297 -28.47 32.82 24.75
CA GLU A 297 -29.52 31.94 25.29
C GLU A 297 -30.47 31.45 24.15
N GLU A 298 -29.97 30.86 23.09
CA GLU A 298 -30.81 30.07 22.17
C GLU A 298 -30.18 28.67 22.03
N SER A 299 -30.85 27.68 22.63
CA SER A 299 -30.50 26.27 22.61
C SER A 299 -30.53 25.73 21.18
N VAL A 300 -29.38 25.80 20.48
CA VAL A 300 -29.13 24.95 19.34
C VAL A 300 -28.82 23.58 19.91
N ASN A 301 -29.71 22.63 19.64
CA ASN A 301 -29.57 21.24 20.11
C ASN A 301 -28.43 20.59 19.31
N PHE A 302 -27.19 20.76 19.76
CA PHE A 302 -26.07 20.00 19.28
C PHE A 302 -26.17 18.60 19.90
N GLY A 303 -25.99 17.55 19.09
CA GLY A 303 -25.91 16.18 19.61
C GLY A 303 -24.85 16.04 20.71
N PRO A 304 -24.75 14.87 21.36
CA PRO A 304 -23.77 14.66 22.43
C PRO A 304 -22.35 14.92 21.92
N SER A 305 -21.48 15.43 22.82
CA SER A 305 -20.07 15.59 22.53
C SER A 305 -19.42 14.22 22.21
N PRO A 306 -18.26 14.18 21.55
CA PRO A 306 -17.52 12.94 21.35
C PRO A 306 -17.24 12.17 22.65
N GLU A 307 -16.96 12.90 23.72
CA GLU A 307 -16.72 12.37 25.07
C GLU A 307 -18.00 11.78 25.69
N GLU A 308 -19.13 12.49 25.59
CA GLU A 308 -20.43 12.00 26.04
C GLU A 308 -20.91 10.79 25.22
N SER A 309 -20.71 10.83 23.90
CA SER A 309 -21.01 9.69 23.03
C SER A 309 -20.21 8.44 23.42
N PHE A 310 -18.92 8.61 23.71
CA PHE A 310 -18.09 7.51 24.18
C PHE A 310 -18.60 6.91 25.48
N GLN A 311 -18.90 7.76 26.50
CA GLN A 311 -19.39 7.28 27.79
C GLN A 311 -20.71 6.48 27.65
N GLN A 312 -21.59 6.91 26.77
CA GLN A 312 -22.84 6.20 26.47
C GLN A 312 -22.60 4.88 25.72
N ASP A 313 -21.70 4.88 24.72
CA ASP A 313 -21.45 3.71 23.86
C ASP A 313 -20.72 2.59 24.61
N TYR A 314 -19.85 2.93 25.56
CA TYR A 314 -19.04 1.98 26.32
C TYR A 314 -19.53 1.74 27.77
N ASP A 315 -20.57 2.45 28.21
CA ASP A 315 -21.09 2.39 29.59
C ASP A 315 -19.98 2.56 30.63
N LEU A 316 -19.14 3.60 30.42
CA LEU A 316 -18.01 3.94 31.25
C LEU A 316 -18.12 5.37 31.75
N ASP A 317 -17.89 5.58 33.04
CA ASP A 317 -17.72 6.92 33.63
C ASP A 317 -16.25 7.32 33.53
N VAL A 318 -15.95 8.28 32.64
CA VAL A 318 -14.60 8.69 32.29
C VAL A 318 -14.29 10.07 32.87
N ASP A 319 -13.23 10.13 33.64
CA ASP A 319 -12.63 11.40 34.07
C ASP A 319 -11.70 11.92 32.98
N TRP A 320 -12.20 12.88 32.19
CA TRP A 320 -11.47 13.45 31.05
C TRP A 320 -10.41 14.42 31.52
N LEU A 321 -9.20 14.30 30.96
CA LEU A 321 -8.04 15.08 31.33
C LEU A 321 -7.82 16.22 30.33
N ASP A 322 -7.62 17.43 30.83
CA ASP A 322 -7.23 18.58 30.00
C ASP A 322 -5.73 18.56 29.71
N VAL A 323 -5.34 17.75 28.74
CA VAL A 323 -3.96 17.60 28.29
C VAL A 323 -3.87 17.89 26.81
N TYR A 324 -3.04 18.85 26.43
CA TYR A 324 -2.80 19.20 25.05
C TYR A 324 -1.83 18.23 24.38
N PHE A 325 -2.22 17.77 23.19
CA PHE A 325 -1.37 16.98 22.29
C PHE A 325 -1.27 17.64 20.93
N GLU A 326 -0.10 17.54 20.29
CA GLU A 326 0.01 17.92 18.88
C GLU A 326 -0.89 17.06 18.00
N THR A 327 -1.56 17.69 17.02
CA THR A 327 -2.41 16.97 16.05
C THR A 327 -1.61 15.95 15.28
N VAL A 328 -1.99 14.68 15.38
CA VAL A 328 -1.40 13.58 14.62
C VAL A 328 -1.91 13.59 13.20
N LYS A 329 -0.99 13.64 12.22
CA LYS A 329 -1.33 13.66 10.79
C LYS A 329 -0.96 12.35 10.11
N HIS A 330 -1.92 11.78 9.37
CA HIS A 330 -1.69 10.61 8.54
C HIS A 330 -2.34 10.77 7.16
N ILE A 331 -1.58 10.44 6.09
CA ILE A 331 -2.03 10.61 4.71
C ILE A 331 -2.24 9.23 4.09
N PHE A 332 -3.47 8.97 3.67
CA PHE A 332 -3.85 7.86 2.79
C PHE A 332 -3.92 8.36 1.34
N SER A 333 -4.11 7.48 0.39
CA SER A 333 -4.17 7.84 -1.04
C SER A 333 -5.25 8.88 -1.37
N HIS A 334 -6.38 8.85 -0.67
CA HIS A 334 -7.57 9.67 -0.94
C HIS A 334 -8.08 10.46 0.27
N ARG A 335 -7.51 10.23 1.46
CA ARG A 335 -7.88 10.88 2.72
C ARG A 335 -6.64 11.36 3.45
N LYS A 336 -6.78 12.45 4.20
CA LYS A 336 -5.76 12.97 5.11
C LYS A 336 -6.39 13.11 6.49
N TRP A 337 -6.01 12.23 7.40
CA TRP A 337 -6.45 12.30 8.79
C TRP A 337 -5.70 13.37 9.56
N HIS A 338 -6.48 14.18 10.27
CA HIS A 338 -6.04 15.06 11.32
C HIS A 338 -6.65 14.51 12.60
N VAL A 339 -5.83 14.05 13.54
CA VAL A 339 -6.32 13.36 14.74
C VAL A 339 -5.90 14.14 15.97
N GLN A 340 -6.88 14.60 16.73
CA GLN A 340 -6.68 15.16 18.06
C GLN A 340 -6.79 14.03 19.09
N ILE A 341 -5.86 14.00 20.06
CA ILE A 341 -5.88 13.01 21.13
C ILE A 341 -6.63 13.63 22.30
N VAL A 342 -7.62 12.90 22.80
CA VAL A 342 -8.35 13.20 24.04
C VAL A 342 -8.06 12.07 25.01
N THR A 343 -7.69 12.39 26.27
CA THR A 343 -7.31 11.37 27.24
C THR A 343 -8.27 11.36 28.41
N GLY A 344 -8.53 10.17 28.95
CA GLY A 344 -9.35 9.99 30.12
C GLY A 344 -8.91 8.83 31.00
N GLN A 345 -9.40 8.81 32.22
CA GLN A 345 -9.17 7.73 33.17
C GLN A 345 -10.50 7.18 33.67
N VAL A 346 -10.53 5.87 33.93
CA VAL A 346 -11.67 5.19 34.53
C VAL A 346 -11.25 4.47 35.81
N SER A 347 -12.05 4.63 36.86
CA SER A 347 -11.84 3.94 38.15
C SER A 347 -12.58 2.62 38.20
N ASP A 348 -13.81 2.59 37.65
CA ASP A 348 -14.65 1.41 37.54
C ASP A 348 -14.75 1.02 36.06
N PHE A 349 -14.38 -0.22 35.76
CA PHE A 349 -14.35 -0.72 34.38
C PHE A 349 -14.74 -2.19 34.35
N HIS A 350 -15.25 -2.63 33.19
CA HIS A 350 -15.70 -3.99 32.94
C HIS A 350 -15.13 -4.52 31.63
N ASP A 351 -15.18 -5.83 31.45
CA ASP A 351 -14.88 -6.49 30.19
C ASP A 351 -16.09 -6.48 29.27
N PHE A 352 -15.85 -6.33 27.98
CA PHE A 352 -16.86 -6.31 26.94
C PHE A 352 -17.04 -7.72 26.35
N SER A 353 -18.20 -8.33 26.52
CA SER A 353 -18.50 -9.68 26.03
C SER A 353 -19.19 -9.69 24.67
N ASP A 354 -19.82 -8.59 24.29
CA ASP A 354 -20.67 -8.41 23.10
C ASP A 354 -19.97 -7.63 21.96
N ARG A 355 -18.76 -7.16 22.20
CA ARG A 355 -17.95 -6.34 21.27
C ARG A 355 -16.52 -6.81 21.20
N GLU A 356 -15.89 -6.59 20.06
CA GLU A 356 -14.45 -6.74 19.88
C GLU A 356 -13.68 -5.55 20.51
N VAL A 357 -13.84 -5.39 21.85
CA VAL A 357 -13.22 -4.34 22.68
C VAL A 357 -12.40 -5.02 23.78
N ARG A 358 -11.21 -4.49 24.08
CA ARG A 358 -10.32 -5.05 25.10
C ARG A 358 -9.56 -3.97 25.86
N TRP A 359 -9.30 -4.25 27.12
CA TRP A 359 -8.31 -3.55 27.93
C TRP A 359 -6.95 -4.21 27.74
N LEU A 360 -5.99 -3.48 27.16
CA LEU A 360 -4.67 -3.98 26.83
C LEU A 360 -3.58 -3.15 27.51
N SER A 361 -2.59 -3.81 28.10
CA SER A 361 -1.37 -3.14 28.54
C SER A 361 -0.50 -2.72 27.34
N PRO A 362 0.37 -1.71 27.48
CA PRO A 362 1.30 -1.32 26.42
C PRO A 362 2.18 -2.46 25.90
N GLU A 363 2.56 -3.40 26.79
CA GLU A 363 3.36 -4.58 26.44
C GLU A 363 2.59 -5.56 25.55
N GLU A 364 1.27 -5.60 25.69
CA GLU A 364 0.39 -6.47 24.87
C GLU A 364 0.15 -5.93 23.47
N PHE A 365 0.31 -4.60 23.23
CA PHE A 365 0.11 -4.00 21.89
C PHE A 365 0.94 -4.67 20.79
N LYS A 366 2.09 -5.23 21.12
CA LYS A 366 2.92 -5.98 20.18
C LYS A 366 2.24 -7.23 19.60
N ASN A 367 1.25 -7.78 20.31
CA ASN A 367 0.55 -9.01 19.93
C ASN A 367 -0.65 -8.71 19.00
N TYR A 368 -1.09 -7.45 18.93
CA TYR A 368 -2.26 -7.03 18.16
C TYR A 368 -1.85 -6.21 16.93
N PRO A 369 -2.53 -6.35 15.78
CA PRO A 369 -2.26 -5.52 14.63
C PRO A 369 -2.74 -4.09 14.86
N LEU A 370 -1.82 -3.13 14.91
CA LEU A 370 -2.07 -1.69 15.05
C LEU A 370 -1.63 -0.97 13.78
N ALA A 371 -2.57 -0.36 13.07
CA ALA A 371 -2.25 0.39 11.85
C ALA A 371 -1.38 1.62 12.14
N LYS A 372 -0.62 2.08 11.16
CA LYS A 372 0.34 3.20 11.31
C LYS A 372 -0.24 4.47 11.95
N PRO A 373 -1.48 4.91 11.67
CA PRO A 373 -2.08 6.04 12.39
C PRO A 373 -2.15 5.80 13.90
N GLN A 374 -2.54 4.59 14.33
CA GLN A 374 -2.66 4.23 15.74
C GLN A 374 -1.30 4.18 16.45
N GLN A 375 -0.27 3.66 15.77
CA GLN A 375 1.10 3.70 16.27
C GLN A 375 1.58 5.15 16.50
N LYS A 376 1.21 6.08 15.60
CA LYS A 376 1.54 7.51 15.76
C LYS A 376 0.78 8.14 16.92
N ILE A 377 -0.49 7.79 17.11
CA ILE A 377 -1.30 8.27 18.26
C ILE A 377 -0.65 7.80 19.55
N TRP A 378 -0.32 6.50 19.65
CA TRP A 378 0.38 5.96 20.81
C TRP A 378 1.73 6.63 21.07
N GLN A 379 2.53 6.85 20.04
CA GLN A 379 3.82 7.53 20.16
C GLN A 379 3.68 8.97 20.69
N ALA A 380 2.68 9.72 20.20
CA ALA A 380 2.41 11.08 20.65
C ALA A 380 1.95 11.09 22.12
N TYR A 381 1.04 10.18 22.50
CA TYR A 381 0.59 10.00 23.88
C TYR A 381 1.74 9.65 24.83
N ALA A 382 2.54 8.63 24.48
CA ALA A 382 3.63 8.15 25.32
C ALA A 382 4.71 9.24 25.52
N LYS A 383 5.03 10.00 24.47
CA LYS A 383 6.01 11.10 24.54
C LYS A 383 5.56 12.20 25.53
N ALA A 384 4.31 12.66 25.42
CA ALA A 384 3.79 13.71 26.29
C ALA A 384 3.79 13.29 27.77
N ASN A 385 3.47 12.03 28.05
CA ASN A 385 3.50 11.52 29.43
C ASN A 385 4.92 11.33 30.00
N LEU A 386 5.93 11.09 29.16
CA LEU A 386 7.32 11.03 29.58
C LEU A 386 7.89 12.43 29.91
N ASP A 387 7.45 13.44 29.17
CA ASP A 387 7.87 14.83 29.40
C ASP A 387 7.23 15.40 30.69
N ASN A 388 5.95 15.08 30.94
CA ASN A 388 5.24 15.49 32.17
C ASN A 388 5.69 14.76 33.47
N SER A 389 6.42 13.64 33.33
CA SER A 389 6.96 12.92 34.51
C SER A 389 8.33 13.42 34.97
N LYS A 390 8.89 14.45 34.33
CA LYS A 390 10.20 15.05 34.65
C LYS A 390 10.10 16.37 35.38
N ASP A 391 8.90 16.93 35.50
CA ASP A 391 8.57 18.09 36.30
C ASP A 391 7.94 17.67 37.66
#